data_b3eff89d7577452008ff0e101062543b
#
_entry.id   b3eff89d7577452008ff0e101062543b
#
_cell.length_a   1.000
_cell.length_b   1.000
_cell.length_c   1.000
_cell.angle_alpha   90.00
_cell.angle_beta   90.00
_cell.angle_gamma   90.00
#
_symmetry.space_group_name_H-M   'P 1'
#
loop_
_entity.id
_entity.type
_entity.pdbx_description
1 polymer ?
#
loop_
_entity_poly.entity_id
_entity_poly.type
_entity_poly.pdbx_seq_one_letter_code
_entity_poly.pdbx_strand_id
1 'polypeptide(L)'
;MAILPIIIAPDRRLKLKCKPVDRVDDAIATLMTDLLETMYAAPGIGLAAPQVGVAKRVIVIDSAGKDEPPAPVKMANPELISVSEELWIHEEGCLSLPEYYADVERPRHIHMRYLDENNAVQELEADELLATCIQHEIDHLSGTLFVDHISALKRNMILRKLVKSKKQNLTTAAA
;
A
#
# COMPACT_ATOMS: atom_id res chain seq x y z
N MET A 1 -3.83 15.61 12.63
CA MET A 1 -4.46 14.52 11.87
C MET A 1 -5.01 15.10 10.58
N ALA A 2 -4.52 14.62 9.45
CA ALA A 2 -4.88 15.16 8.15
C ALA A 2 -5.20 14.02 7.17
N ILE A 3 -6.22 14.23 6.33
CA ILE A 3 -6.48 13.36 5.18
C ILE A 3 -5.66 13.87 4.01
N LEU A 4 -4.76 13.03 3.52
CA LEU A 4 -3.83 13.36 2.45
C LEU A 4 -4.39 12.94 1.08
N PRO A 5 -4.09 13.71 0.00
CA PRO A 5 -4.51 13.31 -1.34
C PRO A 5 -3.75 12.05 -1.79
N ILE A 6 -4.49 11.05 -2.28
CA ILE A 6 -3.92 9.81 -2.82
C ILE A 6 -3.55 10.01 -4.28
N ILE A 7 -2.32 9.66 -4.63
CA ILE A 7 -1.78 9.70 -5.98
C ILE A 7 -2.33 8.54 -6.80
N ILE A 8 -2.81 8.82 -7.99
CA ILE A 8 -3.41 7.85 -8.91
C ILE A 8 -2.42 7.49 -10.02
N ALA A 9 -2.30 6.20 -10.31
CA ALA A 9 -1.48 5.70 -11.41
C ALA A 9 -1.97 6.24 -12.77
N PRO A 10 -1.07 6.46 -13.73
CA PRO A 10 0.36 6.18 -13.76
C PRO A 10 1.25 7.37 -13.38
N ASP A 11 1.16 7.85 -12.18
CA ASP A 11 2.03 8.92 -11.69
C ASP A 11 3.45 8.38 -11.40
N ARG A 12 4.48 9.12 -11.82
CA ARG A 12 5.89 8.73 -11.66
C ARG A 12 6.30 8.52 -10.20
N ARG A 13 5.69 9.24 -9.26
CA ARG A 13 5.99 9.13 -7.83
C ARG A 13 5.71 7.74 -7.27
N LEU A 14 4.77 7.00 -7.87
CA LEU A 14 4.46 5.62 -7.50
C LEU A 14 5.54 4.61 -7.94
N LYS A 15 6.48 5.02 -8.79
CA LYS A 15 7.58 4.19 -9.31
C LYS A 15 8.92 4.45 -8.59
N LEU A 16 8.94 5.35 -7.63
CA LEU A 16 10.15 5.67 -6.89
C LEU A 16 10.48 4.58 -5.87
N LYS A 17 11.76 4.30 -5.71
CA LYS A 17 12.26 3.49 -4.60
C LYS A 17 12.35 4.37 -3.35
N CYS A 18 11.62 4.00 -2.33
CA CYS A 18 11.55 4.74 -1.07
C CYS A 18 12.80 4.55 -0.22
N LYS A 19 13.21 5.61 0.46
CA LYS A 19 14.34 5.59 1.39
C LYS A 19 13.91 5.10 2.77
N PRO A 20 14.76 4.33 3.47
CA PRO A 20 14.51 4.00 4.88
C PRO A 20 14.47 5.28 5.72
N VAL A 21 13.81 5.20 6.86
CA VAL A 21 13.87 6.23 7.90
C VAL A 21 14.95 5.83 8.92
N ASP A 22 15.65 6.81 9.47
CA ASP A 22 16.69 6.53 10.48
C ASP A 22 16.06 6.08 11.80
N ARG A 23 14.92 6.68 12.12
CA ARG A 23 14.09 6.35 13.30
C ARG A 23 12.67 6.86 13.11
N VAL A 24 11.77 6.38 13.95
CA VAL A 24 10.41 6.93 14.06
C VAL A 24 10.48 8.10 15.03
N ASP A 25 10.60 9.29 14.48
CA ASP A 25 10.49 10.57 15.20
C ASP A 25 9.05 11.11 15.13
N ASP A 26 8.79 12.26 15.72
CA ASP A 26 7.45 12.87 15.74
C ASP A 26 6.90 13.12 14.33
N ALA A 27 7.75 13.45 13.36
CA ALA A 27 7.33 13.67 11.97
C ALA A 27 6.89 12.36 11.31
N ILE A 28 7.61 11.26 11.55
CA ILE A 28 7.24 9.92 11.04
C ILE A 28 6.00 9.39 11.77
N ALA A 29 5.90 9.57 13.08
CA ALA A 29 4.71 9.19 13.85
C ALA A 29 3.45 9.95 13.37
N THR A 30 3.58 11.24 13.07
CA THR A 30 2.52 12.05 12.47
C THR A 30 2.12 11.52 11.08
N LEU A 31 3.12 11.23 10.22
CA LEU A 31 2.87 10.64 8.91
C LEU A 31 2.11 9.31 9.01
N MET A 32 2.49 8.44 9.94
CA MET A 32 1.79 7.17 10.19
C MET A 32 0.33 7.38 10.56
N THR A 33 0.05 8.38 11.39
CA THR A 33 -1.31 8.73 11.80
C THR A 33 -2.12 9.29 10.64
N ASP A 34 -1.56 10.21 9.86
CA ASP A 34 -2.21 10.79 8.69
C ASP A 34 -2.46 9.74 7.60
N LEU A 35 -1.53 8.79 7.39
CA LEU A 35 -1.73 7.66 6.48
C LEU A 35 -2.90 6.78 6.91
N LEU A 36 -2.98 6.46 8.21
CA LEU A 36 -4.04 5.61 8.74
C LEU A 36 -5.42 6.27 8.55
N GLU A 37 -5.55 7.56 8.87
CA GLU A 37 -6.78 8.31 8.68
C GLU A 37 -7.17 8.44 7.20
N THR A 38 -6.18 8.68 6.35
CA THR A 38 -6.37 8.71 4.89
C THR A 38 -6.87 7.38 4.36
N MET A 39 -6.27 6.27 4.84
CA MET A 39 -6.67 4.91 4.49
C MET A 39 -8.13 4.62 4.86
N TYR A 40 -8.52 4.97 6.08
CA TYR A 40 -9.91 4.77 6.53
C TYR A 40 -10.91 5.65 5.76
N ALA A 41 -10.55 6.90 5.46
CA ALA A 41 -11.40 7.81 4.68
C ALA A 41 -11.61 7.33 3.24
N ALA A 42 -10.64 6.58 2.67
CA ALA A 42 -10.68 6.03 1.32
C ALA A 42 -11.22 4.58 1.27
N PRO A 43 -11.91 4.09 2.28
CA PRO A 43 -12.16 2.73 2.76
C PRO A 43 -11.18 1.66 2.23
N GLY A 44 -9.89 1.84 2.55
CA GLY A 44 -8.83 0.89 2.27
C GLY A 44 -8.43 0.06 3.48
N ILE A 45 -7.64 -1.00 3.26
CA ILE A 45 -7.08 -1.87 4.29
C ILE A 45 -5.55 -1.75 4.40
N GLY A 46 -4.92 -0.99 3.51
CA GLY A 46 -3.50 -0.67 3.51
C GLY A 46 -3.23 0.63 2.78
N LEU A 47 -2.16 1.31 3.15
CA LEU A 47 -1.67 2.51 2.48
C LEU A 47 -0.18 2.71 2.74
N ALA A 48 0.57 3.02 1.70
CA ALA A 48 2.00 3.29 1.75
C ALA A 48 2.31 4.78 1.53
N ALA A 49 3.35 5.28 2.17
CA ALA A 49 3.76 6.69 2.09
C ALA A 49 3.96 7.22 0.67
N PRO A 50 4.52 6.47 -0.31
CA PRO A 50 4.64 6.97 -1.69
C PRO A 50 3.29 7.25 -2.35
N GLN A 51 2.21 6.62 -1.92
CA GLN A 51 0.86 6.88 -2.45
C GLN A 51 0.32 8.27 -2.06
N VAL A 52 0.91 8.91 -1.06
CA VAL A 52 0.63 10.31 -0.69
C VAL A 52 1.80 11.25 -1.00
N GLY A 53 2.76 10.81 -1.82
CA GLY A 53 3.88 11.62 -2.30
C GLY A 53 5.10 11.67 -1.38
N VAL A 54 5.15 10.83 -0.36
CA VAL A 54 6.28 10.75 0.58
C VAL A 54 7.14 9.52 0.28
N ALA A 55 8.33 9.71 -0.29
CA ALA A 55 9.23 8.62 -0.69
C ALA A 55 10.01 8.03 0.51
N LYS A 56 9.31 7.62 1.55
CA LYS A 56 9.85 6.97 2.75
C LYS A 56 9.25 5.58 2.95
N ARG A 57 10.02 4.69 3.58
CA ARG A 57 9.58 3.33 3.85
C ARG A 57 8.65 3.29 5.08
N VAL A 58 7.42 3.75 4.90
CA VAL A 58 6.37 3.76 5.91
C VAL A 58 5.08 3.23 5.29
N ILE A 59 4.42 2.32 6.00
CA ILE A 59 3.12 1.75 5.61
C ILE A 59 2.19 1.65 6.82
N VAL A 60 0.90 1.61 6.56
CA VAL A 60 -0.14 1.32 7.55
C VAL A 60 -1.07 0.25 7.00
N ILE A 61 -1.56 -0.62 7.87
CA ILE A 61 -2.46 -1.73 7.51
C ILE A 61 -3.49 -1.92 8.62
N ASP A 62 -4.72 -2.16 8.22
CA ASP A 62 -5.76 -2.71 9.07
C ASP A 62 -6.62 -3.67 8.25
N SER A 63 -6.42 -4.96 8.45
CA SER A 63 -7.15 -6.03 7.77
C SER A 63 -8.31 -6.60 8.59
N ALA A 64 -8.69 -5.94 9.69
CA ALA A 64 -9.84 -6.34 10.49
C ALA A 64 -11.13 -6.35 9.65
N GLY A 65 -11.95 -7.36 9.84
CA GLY A 65 -13.25 -7.48 9.20
C GLY A 65 -14.23 -6.41 9.68
N LYS A 66 -15.34 -6.23 8.95
CA LYS A 66 -16.35 -5.20 9.27
C LYS A 66 -16.96 -5.35 10.67
N ASP A 67 -17.02 -6.58 11.19
CA ASP A 67 -17.60 -6.91 12.49
C ASP A 67 -16.52 -7.11 13.57
N GLU A 68 -15.27 -6.86 13.24
CA GLU A 68 -14.13 -6.96 14.14
C GLU A 68 -13.69 -5.56 14.61
N PRO A 69 -13.16 -5.44 15.83
CA PRO A 69 -12.59 -4.18 16.26
C PRO A 69 -11.36 -3.82 15.39
N PRO A 70 -11.15 -2.53 15.08
CA PRO A 70 -9.97 -2.10 14.35
C PRO A 70 -8.68 -2.58 15.02
N ALA A 71 -7.75 -3.09 14.22
CA ALA A 71 -6.45 -3.57 14.65
C ALA A 71 -5.33 -3.01 13.76
N PRO A 72 -5.17 -1.67 13.70
CA PRO A 72 -4.20 -1.05 12.82
C PRO A 72 -2.76 -1.34 13.23
N VAL A 73 -1.92 -1.59 12.23
CA VAL A 73 -0.48 -1.72 12.40
C VAL A 73 0.21 -0.62 11.59
N LYS A 74 1.08 0.13 12.25
CA LYS A 74 1.89 1.20 11.66
C LYS A 74 3.34 0.72 11.60
N MET A 75 3.94 0.74 10.42
CA MET A 75 5.26 0.14 10.19
C MET A 75 6.20 1.11 9.49
N ALA A 76 7.39 1.29 10.04
CA ALA A 76 8.52 1.92 9.37
C ALA A 76 9.57 0.87 9.03
N ASN A 77 10.25 1.05 7.89
CA ASN A 77 11.27 0.14 7.38
C ASN A 77 10.85 -1.35 7.39
N PRO A 78 9.64 -1.70 6.91
CA PRO A 78 9.22 -3.10 6.87
C PRO A 78 10.16 -3.92 5.99
N GLU A 79 10.53 -5.10 6.48
CA GLU A 79 11.45 -6.02 5.82
C GLU A 79 10.92 -7.46 5.96
N LEU A 80 10.79 -8.17 4.83
CA LEU A 80 10.48 -9.59 4.82
C LEU A 80 11.73 -10.37 5.21
N ILE A 81 11.65 -11.16 6.30
CA ILE A 81 12.73 -12.04 6.76
C ILE A 81 12.66 -13.36 6.02
N SER A 82 11.45 -13.93 5.91
CA SER A 82 11.20 -15.16 5.16
C SER A 82 9.78 -15.19 4.61
N VAL A 83 9.60 -15.97 3.56
CA VAL A 83 8.30 -16.21 2.92
C VAL A 83 8.12 -17.70 2.68
N SER A 84 6.87 -18.17 2.65
CA SER A 84 6.55 -19.56 2.36
C SER A 84 6.72 -19.90 0.88
N GLU A 85 6.97 -21.17 0.59
CA GLU A 85 6.85 -21.73 -0.77
C GLU A 85 5.38 -21.89 -1.18
N GLU A 86 4.50 -22.10 -0.21
CA GLU A 86 3.06 -22.16 -0.43
C GLU A 86 2.55 -20.79 -0.87
N LEU A 87 1.78 -20.79 -1.95
CA LEU A 87 1.23 -19.59 -2.58
C LEU A 87 -0.26 -19.43 -2.26
N TRP A 88 -0.70 -18.18 -2.25
CA TRP A 88 -2.08 -17.77 -2.03
C TRP A 88 -2.51 -16.83 -3.14
N ILE A 89 -3.62 -17.16 -3.80
CA ILE A 89 -4.22 -16.30 -4.82
C ILE A 89 -5.33 -15.49 -4.17
N HIS A 90 -5.26 -14.17 -4.31
CA HIS A 90 -6.27 -13.26 -3.80
C HIS A 90 -6.52 -12.13 -4.80
N GLU A 91 -7.78 -11.71 -4.91
CA GLU A 91 -8.13 -10.54 -5.69
C GLU A 91 -7.64 -9.27 -4.99
N GLU A 92 -6.69 -8.58 -5.60
CA GLU A 92 -6.13 -7.34 -5.10
C GLU A 92 -6.70 -6.12 -5.83
N GLY A 93 -6.88 -5.05 -5.08
CA GLY A 93 -7.14 -3.71 -5.55
C GLY A 93 -6.14 -2.75 -4.90
N CYS A 94 -6.14 -1.50 -5.33
CA CYS A 94 -5.25 -0.48 -4.80
C CYS A 94 -5.92 0.89 -4.83
N LEU A 95 -5.79 1.68 -3.77
CA LEU A 95 -6.33 3.04 -3.71
C LEU A 95 -5.73 3.97 -4.79
N SER A 96 -4.54 3.65 -5.29
CA SER A 96 -3.89 4.35 -6.42
C SER A 96 -4.35 3.85 -7.79
N LEU A 97 -5.12 2.77 -7.87
CA LEU A 97 -5.75 2.22 -9.08
C LEU A 97 -7.25 1.98 -8.82
N PRO A 98 -8.05 3.04 -8.56
CA PRO A 98 -9.43 2.90 -8.15
C PRO A 98 -10.27 2.13 -9.18
N GLU A 99 -11.18 1.26 -8.69
CA GLU A 99 -12.14 0.47 -9.47
C GLU A 99 -11.52 -0.68 -10.31
N TYR A 100 -10.21 -0.94 -10.18
CA TYR A 100 -9.55 -2.05 -10.86
C TYR A 100 -9.05 -3.08 -9.86
N TYR A 101 -9.31 -4.35 -10.20
CA TYR A 101 -8.96 -5.52 -9.38
C TYR A 101 -8.39 -6.60 -10.27
N ALA A 102 -7.52 -7.43 -9.72
CA ALA A 102 -7.02 -8.62 -10.38
C ALA A 102 -6.52 -9.65 -9.37
N ASP A 103 -6.59 -10.92 -9.73
CA ASP A 103 -5.98 -11.99 -8.95
C ASP A 103 -4.47 -11.89 -9.01
N VAL A 104 -3.86 -11.88 -7.84
CA VAL A 104 -2.41 -11.87 -7.65
C VAL A 104 -2.01 -13.06 -6.80
N GLU A 105 -0.96 -13.74 -7.21
CA GLU A 105 -0.38 -14.87 -6.49
C GLU A 105 0.81 -14.39 -5.67
N ARG A 106 0.78 -14.68 -4.36
CA ARG A 106 1.83 -14.30 -3.41
C ARG A 106 2.13 -15.44 -2.43
N PRO A 107 3.33 -15.45 -1.80
CA PRO A 107 3.56 -16.29 -0.64
C PRO A 107 2.44 -16.16 0.39
N ARG A 108 1.93 -17.31 0.85
CA ARG A 108 0.78 -17.38 1.78
C ARG A 108 1.16 -16.93 3.19
N HIS A 109 2.36 -17.31 3.64
CA HIS A 109 2.87 -16.96 4.96
C HIS A 109 4.13 -16.11 4.82
N ILE A 110 4.27 -15.13 5.70
CA ILE A 110 5.47 -14.29 5.79
C ILE A 110 5.91 -14.15 7.23
N HIS A 111 7.21 -14.02 7.43
CA HIS A 111 7.82 -13.52 8.65
C HIS A 111 8.55 -12.22 8.33
N MET A 112 8.28 -11.18 9.09
CA MET A 112 8.79 -9.84 8.82
C MET A 112 9.23 -9.12 10.08
N ARG A 113 10.00 -8.05 9.89
CA ARG A 113 10.46 -7.12 10.93
C ARG A 113 10.18 -5.69 10.50
N TYR A 114 9.88 -4.83 11.47
CA TYR A 114 9.64 -3.40 11.25
C TYR A 114 9.89 -2.58 12.52
N LEU A 115 9.95 -1.26 12.39
CA LEU A 115 9.88 -0.33 13.51
C LEU A 115 8.42 0.11 13.70
N ASP A 116 7.94 0.03 14.93
CA ASP A 116 6.61 0.50 15.29
C ASP A 116 6.58 2.03 15.54
N GLU A 117 5.43 2.57 15.89
CA GLU A 117 5.23 4.00 16.16
C GLU A 117 6.01 4.52 17.37
N ASN A 118 6.49 3.63 18.23
CA ASN A 118 7.32 3.94 19.39
C ASN A 118 8.83 3.75 19.12
N ASN A 119 9.20 3.55 17.85
CA ASN A 119 10.56 3.27 17.42
C ASN A 119 11.13 1.96 18.00
N ALA A 120 10.28 1.02 18.34
CA ALA A 120 10.67 -0.30 18.80
C ALA A 120 10.68 -1.29 17.63
N VAL A 121 11.66 -2.19 17.60
CA VAL A 121 11.72 -3.28 16.63
C VAL A 121 10.68 -4.31 16.98
N GLN A 122 9.82 -4.63 16.02
CA GLN A 122 8.80 -5.66 16.11
C GLN A 122 9.03 -6.73 15.05
N GLU A 123 8.68 -7.96 15.38
CA GLU A 123 8.56 -9.06 14.42
C GLU A 123 7.10 -9.50 14.34
N LEU A 124 6.68 -9.90 13.16
CA LEU A 124 5.31 -10.32 12.88
C LEU A 124 5.33 -11.52 11.93
N GLU A 125 4.58 -12.54 12.28
CA GLU A 125 4.18 -13.60 11.37
C GLU A 125 2.76 -13.32 10.88
N ALA A 126 2.55 -13.41 9.58
CA ALA A 126 1.26 -13.17 8.97
C ALA A 126 0.97 -14.21 7.90
N ASP A 127 -0.30 -14.49 7.68
CA ASP A 127 -0.76 -15.37 6.62
C ASP A 127 -1.96 -14.79 5.86
N GLU A 128 -2.27 -15.41 4.74
CA GLU A 128 -3.43 -15.13 3.89
C GLU A 128 -3.61 -13.62 3.61
N LEU A 129 -4.74 -13.04 4.03
CA LEU A 129 -5.08 -11.65 3.71
C LEU A 129 -4.07 -10.66 4.32
N LEU A 130 -3.69 -10.83 5.57
CA LEU A 130 -2.72 -9.93 6.21
C LEU A 130 -1.34 -10.02 5.52
N ALA A 131 -0.89 -11.22 5.19
CA ALA A 131 0.35 -11.42 4.44
C ALA A 131 0.29 -10.78 3.04
N THR A 132 -0.83 -10.93 2.35
CA THR A 132 -1.08 -10.30 1.05
C THR A 132 -1.03 -8.78 1.14
N CYS A 133 -1.72 -8.18 2.11
CA CYS A 133 -1.72 -6.73 2.33
C CYS A 133 -0.31 -6.20 2.62
N ILE A 134 0.41 -6.84 3.53
CA ILE A 134 1.79 -6.42 3.87
C ILE A 134 2.69 -6.45 2.63
N GLN A 135 2.65 -7.51 1.85
CA GLN A 135 3.46 -7.65 0.63
C GLN A 135 3.07 -6.60 -0.42
N HIS A 136 1.78 -6.31 -0.57
CA HIS A 136 1.28 -5.27 -1.46
C HIS A 136 1.84 -3.89 -1.06
N GLU A 137 1.80 -3.55 0.22
CA GLU A 137 2.30 -2.25 0.70
C GLU A 137 3.84 -2.15 0.64
N ILE A 138 4.56 -3.25 0.91
CA ILE A 138 6.02 -3.29 0.72
C ILE A 138 6.40 -3.10 -0.75
N ASP A 139 5.64 -3.65 -1.69
CA ASP A 139 5.85 -3.43 -3.13
C ASP A 139 5.82 -1.94 -3.49
N HIS A 140 4.88 -1.17 -2.94
CA HIS A 140 4.83 0.28 -3.14
C HIS A 140 6.14 0.97 -2.75
N LEU A 141 6.80 0.49 -1.71
CA LEU A 141 8.08 1.04 -1.25
C LEU A 141 9.25 0.79 -2.22
N SER A 142 9.07 -0.13 -3.15
CA SER A 142 10.03 -0.45 -4.21
C SER A 142 9.57 0.03 -5.60
N GLY A 143 8.48 0.79 -5.67
CA GLY A 143 7.92 1.29 -6.92
C GLY A 143 7.17 0.24 -7.74
N THR A 144 6.69 -0.83 -7.10
CA THR A 144 5.92 -1.92 -7.72
C THR A 144 4.44 -1.78 -7.38
N LEU A 145 3.58 -1.98 -8.37
CA LEU A 145 2.13 -2.01 -8.23
C LEU A 145 1.60 -3.44 -8.43
N PHE A 146 0.40 -3.76 -7.92
CA PHE A 146 -0.15 -5.11 -8.09
C PHE A 146 -0.31 -5.51 -9.57
N VAL A 147 -0.53 -4.55 -10.46
CA VAL A 147 -0.62 -4.79 -11.92
C VAL A 147 0.71 -5.22 -12.54
N ASP A 148 1.83 -5.05 -11.85
CA ASP A 148 3.13 -5.55 -12.27
C ASP A 148 3.27 -7.07 -12.07
N HIS A 149 2.36 -7.69 -11.30
CA HIS A 149 2.28 -9.14 -11.07
C HIS A 149 1.32 -9.88 -12.01
N ILE A 150 0.57 -9.16 -12.84
CA ILE A 150 -0.36 -9.72 -13.81
C ILE A 150 0.17 -9.62 -15.23
N SER A 151 -0.56 -10.17 -16.22
CA SER A 151 -0.12 -10.11 -17.61
C SER A 151 0.08 -8.67 -18.09
N ALA A 152 1.07 -8.47 -18.97
CA ALA A 152 1.35 -7.16 -19.57
C ALA A 152 0.13 -6.59 -20.30
N LEU A 153 -0.68 -7.45 -20.93
CA LEU A 153 -1.90 -7.05 -21.61
C LEU A 153 -2.92 -6.45 -20.64
N LYS A 154 -3.22 -7.14 -19.53
CA LYS A 154 -4.15 -6.66 -18.50
C LYS A 154 -3.63 -5.38 -17.84
N ARG A 155 -2.36 -5.35 -17.47
CA ARG A 155 -1.71 -4.18 -16.90
C ARG A 155 -1.85 -2.95 -17.80
N ASN A 156 -1.48 -3.08 -19.06
CA ASN A 156 -1.53 -1.98 -20.02
C ASN A 156 -2.97 -1.50 -20.26
N MET A 157 -3.93 -2.40 -20.29
CA MET A 157 -5.35 -2.07 -20.42
C MET A 157 -5.83 -1.22 -19.22
N ILE A 158 -5.52 -1.63 -18.00
CA ILE A 158 -5.88 -0.89 -16.78
C ILE A 158 -5.25 0.50 -16.78
N LEU A 159 -3.94 0.61 -17.05
CA LEU A 159 -3.24 1.88 -17.05
C LEU A 159 -3.76 2.85 -18.12
N ARG A 160 -4.11 2.36 -19.31
CA ARG A 160 -4.73 3.19 -20.37
C ARG A 160 -6.10 3.73 -19.94
N LYS A 161 -6.92 2.90 -19.28
CA LYS A 161 -8.24 3.31 -18.79
C LYS A 161 -8.11 4.37 -17.69
N LEU A 162 -7.14 4.24 -16.79
CA LEU A 162 -6.86 5.25 -15.76
C LEU A 162 -6.43 6.59 -16.36
N VAL A 163 -5.56 6.59 -17.36
CA VAL A 163 -5.16 7.80 -18.09
C VAL A 163 -6.36 8.49 -18.74
N LYS A 164 -7.24 7.71 -19.38
CA LYS A 164 -8.46 8.21 -20.02
C LYS A 164 -9.40 8.85 -18.99
N SER A 165 -9.66 8.18 -17.87
CA SER A 165 -10.52 8.70 -16.80
C SER A 165 -9.96 10.00 -16.21
N LYS A 166 -8.65 10.09 -15.99
CA LYS A 166 -7.99 11.30 -15.49
C LYS A 166 -8.18 12.48 -16.44
N LYS A 167 -8.05 12.26 -17.75
CA LYS A 167 -8.29 13.31 -18.76
C LYS A 167 -9.74 13.78 -18.78
N GLN A 168 -10.70 12.86 -18.67
CA GLN A 168 -12.13 13.18 -18.63
C GLN A 168 -12.48 14.02 -17.41
N ASN A 169 -11.97 13.66 -16.23
CA ASN A 169 -12.18 14.41 -14.99
C ASN A 169 -11.62 15.84 -15.06
N LEU A 170 -10.44 16.03 -15.66
CA LEU A 170 -9.85 17.36 -15.88
C LEU A 170 -10.70 18.21 -16.84
N THR A 171 -11.26 17.62 -17.89
CA THR A 171 -12.13 18.32 -18.86
C THR A 171 -13.46 18.72 -18.21
N THR A 172 -14.04 17.87 -17.37
CA THR A 172 -15.30 18.16 -16.67
C THR A 172 -15.12 19.22 -15.57
N ALA A 173 -13.96 19.27 -14.92
CA ALA A 173 -13.65 20.28 -13.90
C ALA A 173 -13.35 21.67 -14.51
N ALA A 174 -12.99 21.73 -15.79
CA ALA A 174 -12.71 22.98 -16.53
C ALA A 174 -13.94 23.53 -17.26
N ALA A 175 -15.07 22.85 -17.25
CA ALA A 175 -16.35 23.26 -17.83
C ALA A 175 -17.31 23.75 -16.74
#